data_9dcabbb3e3379e75da981dbe98edf209
#
_entry.id   9dcabbb3e3379e75da981dbe98edf209
#
_cell.length_a   1.000
_cell.length_b   1.000
_cell.length_c   1.000
_cell.angle_alpha   90.00
_cell.angle_beta   90.00
_cell.angle_gamma   90.00
#
_symmetry.space_group_name_H-M   'P 1'
#
loop_
_entity.id
_entity.type
_entity.pdbx_description
1 polymer ?
#
loop_
_entity_poly.entity_id
_entity_poly.type
_entity_poly.pdbx_seq_one_letter_code
_entity_poly.pdbx_strand_id
1 'polypeptide(L)'
;IGRDVYLDGVLLSGGETQRLMLARALYKDGPILVLDEPTAALDPLAENDIYHQYHDMTAGKTSIFISHRLASTRFCDRIIYVSQGKILEEGTHDELMASNGRYAKLFEVQSRYYQEGGDWHEYENVTERDFADASESL
;
A
#
# COMPACT_ATOMS: atom_id res chain seq x y z
N ILE A 1 -9.93 -24.85 -6.67
CA ILE A 1 -9.86 -23.40 -6.69
C ILE A 1 -9.56 -22.98 -8.12
N GLY A 2 -10.49 -22.36 -8.79
CA GLY A 2 -10.39 -21.90 -10.16
C GLY A 2 -11.26 -22.70 -11.14
N ARG A 3 -12.25 -22.05 -11.75
CA ARG A 3 -13.12 -22.65 -12.79
C ARG A 3 -12.37 -23.00 -14.07
N ASP A 4 -11.17 -22.46 -14.26
CA ASP A 4 -10.31 -22.77 -15.41
C ASP A 4 -9.80 -24.21 -15.40
N VAL A 5 -9.83 -24.89 -14.24
CA VAL A 5 -9.37 -26.26 -14.06
C VAL A 5 -10.51 -27.21 -13.69
N TYR A 6 -11.53 -26.74 -12.99
CA TYR A 6 -12.67 -27.53 -12.52
C TYR A 6 -13.97 -26.78 -12.75
N LEU A 7 -14.95 -27.41 -13.44
CA LEU A 7 -16.28 -26.83 -13.70
C LEU A 7 -17.06 -26.49 -12.43
N ASP A 8 -16.76 -27.19 -11.31
CA ASP A 8 -17.34 -26.96 -9.98
C ASP A 8 -16.46 -26.08 -9.08
N GLY A 9 -15.45 -25.40 -9.63
CA GLY A 9 -14.55 -24.54 -8.89
C GLY A 9 -15.29 -23.31 -8.32
N VAL A 10 -14.98 -22.97 -7.05
CA VAL A 10 -15.49 -21.76 -6.41
C VAL A 10 -14.77 -20.53 -6.98
N LEU A 11 -15.54 -19.56 -7.46
CA LEU A 11 -15.03 -18.24 -7.81
C LEU A 11 -14.99 -17.40 -6.54
N LEU A 12 -13.79 -17.06 -6.11
CA LEU A 12 -13.58 -16.13 -5.01
C LEU A 12 -13.68 -14.69 -5.51
N SER A 13 -14.25 -13.81 -4.70
CA SER A 13 -14.14 -12.37 -4.91
C SER A 13 -12.67 -11.92 -4.78
N GLY A 14 -12.35 -10.73 -5.28
CA GLY A 14 -10.99 -10.17 -5.15
C GLY A 14 -10.50 -10.15 -3.70
N GLY A 15 -11.34 -9.69 -2.77
CA GLY A 15 -11.01 -9.66 -1.35
C GLY A 15 -10.86 -11.04 -0.70
N GLU A 16 -11.65 -12.05 -1.11
CA GLU A 16 -11.49 -13.43 -0.63
C GLU A 16 -10.20 -14.04 -1.16
N THR A 17 -9.85 -13.78 -2.42
CA THR A 17 -8.59 -14.22 -3.02
C THR A 17 -7.40 -13.62 -2.27
N GLN A 18 -7.42 -12.31 -1.96
CA GLN A 18 -6.39 -11.64 -1.18
C GLN A 18 -6.21 -12.27 0.20
N ARG A 19 -7.30 -12.48 0.95
CA ARG A 19 -7.26 -13.14 2.27
C ARG A 19 -6.71 -14.56 2.20
N LEU A 20 -7.09 -15.32 1.17
CA LEU A 20 -6.58 -16.67 0.97
C LEU A 20 -5.07 -16.68 0.66
N MET A 21 -4.60 -15.73 -0.18
CA MET A 21 -3.17 -15.58 -0.49
C MET A 21 -2.37 -15.19 0.74
N LEU A 22 -2.88 -14.28 1.56
CA LEU A 22 -2.27 -13.93 2.85
C LEU A 22 -2.20 -15.13 3.79
N ALA A 23 -3.32 -15.84 3.98
CA ALA A 23 -3.34 -17.04 4.82
C ALA A 23 -2.32 -18.09 4.35
N ARG A 24 -2.17 -18.28 3.03
CA ARG A 24 -1.16 -19.15 2.44
C ARG A 24 0.27 -18.70 2.73
N ALA A 25 0.54 -17.39 2.62
CA ALA A 25 1.84 -16.81 2.90
C ALA A 25 2.22 -16.98 4.38
N LEU A 26 1.28 -16.74 5.29
CA LEU A 26 1.44 -16.93 6.72
C LEU A 26 1.64 -18.40 7.09
N TYR A 27 0.84 -19.30 6.50
CA TYR A 27 0.97 -20.74 6.72
C TYR A 27 2.35 -21.28 6.29
N LYS A 28 2.94 -20.73 5.23
CA LYS A 28 4.29 -21.09 4.77
C LYS A 28 5.38 -20.72 5.77
N ASP A 29 5.11 -19.77 6.64
CA ASP A 29 5.97 -19.32 7.75
C ASP A 29 7.42 -18.96 7.33
N GLY A 30 7.57 -18.36 6.16
CA GLY A 30 8.87 -17.92 5.65
C GLY A 30 9.46 -16.76 6.49
N PRO A 31 10.80 -16.61 6.51
CA PRO A 31 11.46 -15.51 7.23
C PRO A 31 11.23 -14.13 6.58
N ILE A 32 10.86 -14.09 5.33
CA ILE A 32 10.56 -12.89 4.57
C ILE A 32 9.14 -12.99 4.02
N LEU A 33 8.33 -11.97 4.24
CA LEU A 33 6.98 -11.82 3.70
C LEU A 33 6.94 -10.62 2.77
N VAL A 34 6.44 -10.80 1.55
CA VAL A 34 6.22 -9.72 0.58
C VAL A 34 4.72 -9.61 0.33
N LEU A 35 4.17 -8.44 0.56
CA LEU A 35 2.77 -8.11 0.35
C LEU A 35 2.68 -6.98 -0.69
N ASP A 36 2.09 -7.30 -1.83
CA ASP A 36 1.90 -6.38 -2.95
C ASP A 36 0.44 -5.95 -2.98
N GLU A 37 0.19 -4.66 -2.78
CA GLU A 37 -1.13 -4.03 -2.73
C GLU A 37 -2.15 -4.78 -1.84
N PRO A 38 -1.79 -5.17 -0.59
CA PRO A 38 -2.60 -6.12 0.19
C PRO A 38 -3.97 -5.58 0.62
N THR A 39 -4.26 -4.30 0.41
CA THR A 39 -5.50 -3.64 0.81
C THR A 39 -6.24 -2.99 -0.35
N ALA A 40 -5.84 -3.23 -1.60
CA ALA A 40 -6.42 -2.58 -2.78
C ALA A 40 -7.94 -2.71 -2.91
N ALA A 41 -8.53 -3.80 -2.37
CA ALA A 41 -9.98 -4.06 -2.42
C ALA A 41 -10.76 -3.55 -1.19
N LEU A 42 -10.12 -2.80 -0.28
CA LEU A 42 -10.69 -2.38 1.00
C LEU A 42 -10.99 -0.88 1.00
N ASP A 43 -12.02 -0.50 1.78
CA ASP A 43 -12.23 0.90 2.12
C ASP A 43 -11.19 1.40 3.13
N PRO A 44 -10.94 2.72 3.21
CA PRO A 44 -9.89 3.29 4.04
C PRO A 44 -10.01 3.00 5.54
N LEU A 45 -11.22 2.82 6.06
CA LEU A 45 -11.44 2.52 7.49
C LEU A 45 -11.08 1.06 7.80
N ALA A 46 -11.53 0.14 6.94
CA ALA A 46 -11.17 -1.27 7.04
C ALA A 46 -9.68 -1.52 6.82
N GLU A 47 -9.03 -0.67 6.03
CA GLU A 47 -7.60 -0.72 5.74
C GLU A 47 -6.75 -0.54 7.00
N ASN A 48 -7.06 0.45 7.84
CA ASN A 48 -6.29 0.71 9.06
C ASN A 48 -6.28 -0.49 10.02
N ASP A 49 -7.43 -1.13 10.21
CA ASP A 49 -7.55 -2.31 11.08
C ASP A 49 -6.74 -3.49 10.55
N ILE A 50 -6.70 -3.66 9.24
CA ILE A 50 -5.93 -4.73 8.59
C ILE A 50 -4.43 -4.48 8.68
N TYR A 51 -3.95 -3.25 8.57
CA TYR A 51 -2.51 -2.98 8.74
C TYR A 51 -2.04 -3.29 10.16
N HIS A 52 -2.82 -2.99 11.19
CA HIS A 52 -2.51 -3.42 12.55
C HIS A 52 -2.43 -4.94 12.66
N GLN A 53 -3.36 -5.67 12.03
CA GLN A 53 -3.29 -7.13 11.99
C GLN A 53 -2.06 -7.64 11.23
N TYR A 54 -1.68 -7.01 10.12
CA TYR A 54 -0.47 -7.37 9.38
C TYR A 54 0.79 -7.14 10.21
N HIS A 55 0.87 -6.02 10.93
CA HIS A 55 1.99 -5.75 11.83
C HIS A 55 2.13 -6.86 12.88
N ASP A 56 1.05 -7.24 13.54
CA ASP A 56 1.06 -8.30 14.56
C ASP A 56 1.42 -9.68 13.96
N MET A 57 0.88 -10.00 12.79
CA MET A 57 1.15 -11.26 12.09
C MET A 57 2.57 -11.38 11.54
N THR A 58 3.24 -10.26 11.31
CA THR A 58 4.61 -10.21 10.78
C THR A 58 5.66 -9.97 11.86
N ALA A 59 5.26 -9.88 13.12
CA ALA A 59 6.16 -9.68 14.25
C ALA A 59 7.29 -10.72 14.24
N GLY A 60 8.53 -10.25 14.30
CA GLY A 60 9.73 -11.10 14.24
C GLY A 60 10.15 -11.58 12.86
N LYS A 61 9.50 -11.11 11.78
CA LYS A 61 9.84 -11.40 10.38
C LYS A 61 10.25 -10.13 9.66
N THR A 62 10.98 -10.29 8.56
CA THR A 62 11.17 -9.20 7.60
C THR A 62 9.95 -9.12 6.70
N SER A 63 9.24 -8.00 6.72
CA SER A 63 8.07 -7.79 5.85
C SER A 63 8.33 -6.62 4.89
N ILE A 64 7.95 -6.82 3.63
CA ILE A 64 8.02 -5.81 2.57
C ILE A 64 6.61 -5.56 2.09
N PHE A 65 6.16 -4.31 2.26
CA PHE A 65 4.86 -3.85 1.77
C PHE A 65 5.08 -2.99 0.53
N ILE A 66 4.39 -3.32 -0.56
CA ILE A 66 4.34 -2.49 -1.75
C ILE A 66 2.95 -1.88 -1.77
N SER A 67 2.86 -0.56 -1.74
CA SER A 67 1.58 0.15 -1.76
C SER A 67 1.73 1.55 -2.35
N HIS A 68 0.71 1.97 -3.06
CA HIS A 68 0.54 3.36 -3.47
C HIS A 68 -0.29 4.16 -2.44
N ARG A 69 -0.84 3.50 -1.42
CA ARG A 69 -1.60 4.11 -0.32
C ARG A 69 -0.68 4.42 0.85
N LEU A 70 -0.36 5.69 1.05
CA LEU A 70 0.64 6.11 2.03
C LEU A 70 0.16 6.03 3.48
N ALA A 71 -1.14 5.92 3.74
CA ALA A 71 -1.65 5.72 5.11
C ALA A 71 -1.01 4.51 5.78
N SER A 72 -0.73 3.45 5.00
CA SER A 72 -0.09 2.22 5.46
C SER A 72 1.40 2.36 5.81
N THR A 73 2.06 3.36 5.25
CA THR A 73 3.51 3.53 5.44
C THR A 73 3.88 3.99 6.85
N ARG A 74 2.94 4.57 7.62
CA ARG A 74 3.17 5.03 8.99
C ARG A 74 3.54 3.90 9.97
N PHE A 75 3.21 2.67 9.63
CA PHE A 75 3.51 1.48 10.45
C PHE A 75 4.82 0.79 10.05
N CYS A 76 5.50 1.30 9.02
CA CYS A 76 6.74 0.72 8.55
C CYS A 76 7.94 1.32 9.28
N ASP A 77 8.90 0.46 9.67
CA ASP A 77 10.17 0.88 10.26
C ASP A 77 11.03 1.66 9.27
N ARG A 78 10.86 1.37 7.98
CA ARG A 78 11.61 1.99 6.89
C ARG A 78 10.76 2.10 5.65
N ILE A 79 10.78 3.25 5.02
CA ILE A 79 10.07 3.56 3.78
C ILE A 79 11.10 3.82 2.70
N ILE A 80 10.86 3.27 1.51
CA ILE A 80 11.67 3.50 0.32
C ILE A 80 10.76 4.06 -0.76
N TYR A 81 10.93 5.33 -1.10
CA TYR A 81 10.19 5.97 -2.19
C TYR A 81 10.93 5.78 -3.50
N VAL A 82 10.29 5.04 -4.42
CA VAL A 82 10.85 4.70 -5.73
C VAL A 82 10.11 5.46 -6.82
N SER A 83 10.82 6.13 -7.71
CA SER A 83 10.27 6.75 -8.91
C SER A 83 11.23 6.60 -10.07
N GLN A 84 10.71 6.36 -11.27
CA GLN A 84 11.48 6.16 -12.51
C GLN A 84 12.63 5.13 -12.35
N GLY A 85 12.39 4.06 -11.60
CA GLY A 85 13.37 2.99 -11.36
C GLY A 85 14.53 3.37 -10.43
N LYS A 86 14.42 4.48 -9.70
CA LYS A 86 15.44 4.95 -8.75
C LYS A 86 14.84 5.16 -7.37
N ILE A 87 15.62 4.89 -6.34
CA ILE A 87 15.30 5.29 -4.97
C ILE A 87 15.56 6.79 -4.89
N LEU A 88 14.51 7.56 -4.61
CA LEU A 88 14.61 9.01 -4.47
C LEU A 88 14.70 9.44 -3.01
N GLU A 89 13.97 8.79 -2.14
CA GLU A 89 13.92 9.10 -0.71
C GLU A 89 13.85 7.80 0.09
N GLU A 90 14.42 7.83 1.29
CA GLU A 90 14.47 6.68 2.18
C GLU A 90 14.54 7.18 3.63
N GLY A 91 13.76 6.57 4.52
CA GLY A 91 13.75 6.91 5.95
C GLY A 91 12.50 6.38 6.65
N THR A 92 12.28 6.80 7.87
CA THR A 92 11.04 6.63 8.61
C THR A 92 9.98 7.62 8.10
N HIS A 93 8.71 7.40 8.46
CA HIS A 93 7.64 8.35 8.15
C HIS A 93 7.97 9.77 8.62
N ASP A 94 8.40 9.91 9.87
CA ASP A 94 8.67 11.21 10.48
C ASP A 94 9.86 11.92 9.81
N GLU A 95 10.92 11.20 9.48
CA GLU A 95 12.08 11.75 8.77
C GLU A 95 11.69 12.25 7.37
N LEU A 96 10.91 11.45 6.63
CA LEU A 96 10.47 11.82 5.29
C LEU A 96 9.48 13.00 5.29
N MET A 97 8.58 13.07 6.28
CA MET A 97 7.71 14.23 6.45
C MET A 97 8.51 15.50 6.81
N ALA A 98 9.50 15.38 7.70
CA ALA A 98 10.36 16.51 8.08
C ALA A 98 11.24 17.01 6.93
N SER A 99 11.62 16.13 6.00
CA SER A 99 12.41 16.50 4.82
C SER A 99 11.64 17.37 3.82
N ASN A 100 10.29 17.37 3.92
CA ASN A 100 9.39 18.10 3.01
C ASN A 100 9.59 17.77 1.52
N GLY A 101 10.02 16.52 1.25
CA GLY A 101 10.31 15.99 -0.08
C GLY A 101 9.06 15.54 -0.85
N ARG A 102 9.25 14.68 -1.84
CA ARG A 102 8.16 14.14 -2.67
C ARG A 102 7.22 13.24 -1.87
N TYR A 103 7.78 12.43 -0.96
CA TYR A 103 6.98 11.59 -0.07
C TYR A 103 6.02 12.45 0.77
N ALA A 104 6.51 13.51 1.42
CA ALA A 104 5.70 14.38 2.27
C ALA A 104 4.57 15.04 1.46
N LYS A 105 4.87 15.59 0.28
CA LYS A 105 3.88 16.19 -0.61
C LYS A 105 2.80 15.20 -1.04
N LEU A 106 3.21 13.99 -1.42
CA LEU A 106 2.26 12.93 -1.82
C LEU A 106 1.37 12.51 -0.64
N PHE A 107 1.96 12.38 0.55
CA PHE A 107 1.23 12.07 1.78
C PHE A 107 0.19 13.14 2.12
N GLU A 108 0.53 14.42 2.00
CA GLU A 108 -0.39 15.53 2.25
C GLU A 108 -1.56 15.55 1.26
N VAL A 109 -1.28 15.30 -0.03
CA VAL A 109 -2.32 15.22 -1.05
C VAL A 109 -3.27 14.07 -0.75
N GLN A 110 -2.77 12.87 -0.46
CA GLN A 110 -3.61 11.73 -0.11
C GLN A 110 -4.41 11.99 1.17
N SER A 111 -3.81 12.57 2.20
CA SER A 111 -4.49 12.87 3.46
C SER A 111 -5.65 13.85 3.29
N ARG A 112 -5.50 14.86 2.44
CA ARG A 112 -6.60 15.79 2.09
C ARG A 112 -7.76 15.08 1.41
N TYR A 113 -7.45 14.21 0.46
CA TYR A 113 -8.46 13.45 -0.28
C TYR A 113 -9.31 12.58 0.64
N TYR A 114 -8.68 11.93 1.64
CA TYR A 114 -9.39 11.18 2.67
C TYR A 114 -10.30 12.04 3.56
N GLN A 115 -9.90 13.29 3.85
CA GLN A 115 -10.71 14.19 4.69
C GLN A 115 -11.91 14.77 3.93
N GLU A 116 -11.79 14.99 2.64
CA GLU A 116 -12.83 15.59 1.80
C GLU A 116 -13.85 14.56 1.26
N GLY A 117 -13.68 13.27 1.57
CA GLY A 117 -14.58 12.20 1.12
C GLY A 117 -14.52 11.94 -0.37
N GLY A 118 -13.39 12.24 -1.01
CA GLY A 118 -13.16 12.04 -2.44
C GLY A 118 -13.20 10.57 -2.84
N ASP A 119 -13.60 10.30 -4.10
CA ASP A 119 -13.60 8.96 -4.66
C ASP A 119 -12.17 8.51 -4.94
N TRP A 120 -11.74 7.46 -4.25
CA TRP A 120 -10.40 6.89 -4.37
C TRP A 120 -10.02 6.49 -5.80
N HIS A 121 -10.98 6.02 -6.59
CA HIS A 121 -10.75 5.63 -7.99
C HIS A 121 -10.35 6.81 -8.90
N GLU A 122 -10.72 8.02 -8.53
CA GLU A 122 -10.32 9.23 -9.24
C GLU A 122 -8.85 9.57 -9.00
N TYR A 123 -8.33 9.23 -7.80
CA TYR A 123 -6.95 9.45 -7.42
C TYR A 123 -5.95 8.46 -8.07
N GLU A 124 -6.34 7.22 -8.34
CA GLU A 124 -5.49 6.24 -9.04
C GLU A 124 -5.04 6.74 -10.44
N ASN A 125 -5.78 7.71 -11.00
CA ASN A 125 -5.46 8.33 -12.29
C ASN A 125 -4.54 9.56 -12.18
N VAL A 126 -4.24 10.04 -10.96
CA VAL A 126 -3.26 11.12 -10.72
C VAL A 126 -1.87 10.53 -10.93
N THR A 127 -1.39 10.60 -12.13
CA THR A 127 -0.10 10.07 -12.55
C THR A 127 1.05 10.98 -12.11
N GLU A 128 2.28 10.45 -12.10
CA GLU A 128 3.51 11.23 -11.86
C GLU A 128 3.61 12.53 -12.71
N ARG A 129 2.84 12.64 -13.80
CA ARG A 129 2.77 13.85 -14.67
C ARG A 129 2.16 15.03 -13.94
N ASP A 130 1.13 14.80 -13.13
CA ASP A 130 0.43 15.89 -12.43
C ASP A 130 1.31 16.52 -11.32
N PHE A 131 2.30 15.73 -10.83
CA PHE A 131 3.31 16.24 -9.88
C PHE A 131 4.47 16.97 -10.55
N ALA A 132 4.76 16.68 -11.82
CA ALA A 132 5.78 17.39 -12.57
C ALA A 132 5.34 18.83 -12.87
N ASP A 133 4.09 19.03 -13.27
CA ASP A 133 3.53 20.36 -13.60
C ASP A 133 3.39 21.25 -12.35
N ALA A 134 3.10 20.67 -11.18
CA ALA A 134 3.04 21.42 -9.92
C ALA A 134 4.41 21.91 -9.42
N SER A 135 5.51 21.31 -9.86
CA SER A 135 6.87 21.69 -9.48
C SER A 135 7.49 22.77 -10.39
N GLU A 136 6.91 23.00 -11.58
CA GLU A 136 7.36 24.09 -12.48
C GLU A 136 6.65 25.44 -12.24
N SER A 137 5.65 25.45 -11.34
CA SER A 137 4.85 26.65 -11.03
C SER A 137 5.21 27.32 -9.69
N LEU A 138 6.34 26.97 -9.10
CA LEU A 138 6.96 27.61 -7.94
C LEU A 138 8.39 28.03 -8.28
#